data_799aa8cb380d2edb5ad467253f6890bb
#
_entry.id   799aa8cb380d2edb5ad467253f6890bb
#
_cell.length_a   1.000
_cell.length_b   1.000
_cell.length_c   1.000
_cell.angle_alpha   90.00
_cell.angle_beta   90.00
_cell.angle_gamma   90.00
#
_symmetry.space_group_name_H-M   'P 1'
#
loop_
_entity.id
_entity.type
_entity.pdbx_description
1 polymer ?
#
loop_
_entity_poly.entity_id
_entity_poly.type
_entity_poly.pdbx_seq_one_letter_code
_entity_poly.pdbx_strand_id
1 'polypeptide(L)'
;MDKTTILWADDEIDLLKPHIMFLEQKGYEVVTANNGSDAIDNVRQRHFDIVFLDEQMPGISGIEALEVIKREYPNLPVVMITKSEEERIMEDAIGSNIADYLIKPVNPNQILLSLKRNLENKKLRDEKSTMGYQQEFRKISMDLNNNLNFDEWVDLYKNLVRWELELQKSTDEGIKGILADQKQEANTQFTRYI
;
A
#
# COMPACT_ATOMS: atom_id res chain seq x y z
N MET A 1 -0.51 -17.08 -10.13
CA MET A 1 -0.68 -15.61 -9.97
C MET A 1 -1.73 -15.40 -8.93
N ASP A 2 -1.39 -14.70 -7.87
CA ASP A 2 -2.35 -14.39 -6.82
C ASP A 2 -3.42 -13.45 -7.39
N LYS A 3 -4.66 -13.68 -6.99
CA LYS A 3 -5.77 -12.83 -7.40
C LYS A 3 -5.66 -11.47 -6.70
N THR A 4 -5.85 -10.39 -7.42
CA THR A 4 -6.01 -9.07 -6.82
C THR A 4 -7.23 -9.06 -5.90
N THR A 5 -7.02 -8.69 -4.64
CA THR A 5 -8.04 -8.72 -3.58
C THR A 5 -8.51 -7.31 -3.26
N ILE A 6 -9.81 -7.13 -3.35
CA ILE A 6 -10.53 -5.87 -3.14
C ILE A 6 -11.31 -5.96 -1.84
N LEU A 7 -11.20 -4.97 -0.96
CA LEU A 7 -12.17 -4.75 0.10
C LEU A 7 -13.20 -3.73 -0.38
N TRP A 8 -14.50 -4.03 -0.23
CA TRP A 8 -15.57 -3.09 -0.50
C TRP A 8 -16.47 -2.96 0.72
N ALA A 9 -16.44 -1.78 1.34
CA ALA A 9 -17.29 -1.44 2.48
C ALA A 9 -18.40 -0.47 2.07
N ASP A 10 -19.64 -0.86 2.31
CA ASP A 10 -20.87 -0.09 2.03
C ASP A 10 -21.98 -0.68 2.89
N ASP A 11 -22.77 0.12 3.57
CA ASP A 11 -23.87 -0.37 4.40
C ASP A 11 -25.04 -0.98 3.58
N GLU A 12 -25.11 -0.60 2.31
CA GLU A 12 -26.06 -1.17 1.33
C GLU A 12 -25.37 -2.22 0.41
N ILE A 13 -24.30 -2.88 0.87
CA ILE A 13 -23.46 -3.79 0.06
C ILE A 13 -24.27 -4.90 -0.63
N ASP A 14 -25.38 -5.33 -0.03
CA ASP A 14 -26.27 -6.31 -0.62
C ASP A 14 -26.91 -5.85 -1.94
N LEU A 15 -27.09 -4.56 -2.13
CA LEU A 15 -27.61 -3.96 -3.37
C LEU A 15 -26.52 -3.91 -4.46
N LEU A 16 -25.26 -4.04 -4.07
CA LEU A 16 -24.11 -3.98 -4.95
C LEU A 16 -23.66 -5.35 -5.49
N LYS A 17 -24.39 -6.43 -5.18
CA LYS A 17 -24.12 -7.79 -5.68
C LYS A 17 -23.83 -7.87 -7.19
N PRO A 18 -24.59 -7.18 -8.08
CA PRO A 18 -24.29 -7.21 -9.51
C PRO A 18 -22.90 -6.63 -9.85
N HIS A 19 -22.45 -5.60 -9.12
CA HIS A 19 -21.13 -4.98 -9.29
C HIS A 19 -20.03 -5.93 -8.79
N ILE A 20 -20.25 -6.57 -7.66
CA ILE A 20 -19.34 -7.57 -7.09
C ILE A 20 -19.15 -8.73 -8.07
N MET A 21 -20.25 -9.32 -8.54
CA MET A 21 -20.23 -10.39 -9.54
C MET A 21 -19.50 -9.98 -10.82
N PHE A 22 -19.70 -8.76 -11.28
CA PHE A 22 -18.97 -8.23 -12.45
C PHE A 22 -17.46 -8.21 -12.22
N LEU A 23 -16.99 -7.75 -11.05
CA LEU A 23 -15.56 -7.74 -10.71
C LEU A 23 -15.00 -9.15 -10.57
N GLU A 24 -15.74 -10.06 -9.93
CA GLU A 24 -15.36 -11.47 -9.79
C GLU A 24 -15.21 -12.17 -11.16
N GLN A 25 -16.13 -11.91 -12.10
CA GLN A 25 -16.04 -12.39 -13.49
C GLN A 25 -14.81 -11.83 -14.23
N LYS A 26 -14.29 -10.67 -13.81
CA LYS A 26 -13.03 -10.09 -14.33
C LYS A 26 -11.78 -10.66 -13.65
N GLY A 27 -11.93 -11.60 -12.72
CA GLY A 27 -10.82 -12.29 -12.06
C GLY A 27 -10.37 -11.68 -10.74
N TYR A 28 -11.06 -10.67 -10.22
CA TYR A 28 -10.81 -10.08 -8.91
C TYR A 28 -11.42 -10.93 -7.79
N GLU A 29 -10.87 -10.84 -6.60
CA GLU A 29 -11.50 -11.35 -5.38
C GLU A 29 -12.09 -10.15 -4.62
N VAL A 30 -13.36 -10.19 -4.27
CA VAL A 30 -14.04 -9.11 -3.56
C VAL A 30 -14.46 -9.60 -2.17
N VAL A 31 -13.96 -8.93 -1.14
CA VAL A 31 -14.39 -9.10 0.24
C VAL A 31 -15.24 -7.91 0.61
N THR A 32 -16.34 -8.16 1.29
CA THR A 32 -17.31 -7.12 1.63
C THR A 32 -17.34 -6.82 3.12
N ALA A 33 -17.63 -5.58 3.48
CA ALA A 33 -17.91 -5.14 4.83
C ALA A 33 -19.17 -4.26 4.84
N ASN A 34 -19.93 -4.26 5.94
CA ASN A 34 -21.18 -3.52 6.04
C ASN A 34 -21.04 -2.19 6.81
N ASN A 35 -19.87 -1.91 7.34
CA ASN A 35 -19.58 -0.72 8.13
C ASN A 35 -18.07 -0.44 8.20
N GLY A 36 -17.69 0.73 8.70
CA GLY A 36 -16.31 1.15 8.81
C GLY A 36 -15.48 0.32 9.79
N SER A 37 -16.08 -0.17 10.89
CA SER A 37 -15.36 -1.02 11.85
C SER A 37 -14.94 -2.34 11.24
N ASP A 38 -15.85 -3.02 10.54
CA ASP A 38 -15.57 -4.27 9.85
C ASP A 38 -14.53 -4.06 8.73
N ALA A 39 -14.56 -2.90 8.05
CA ALA A 39 -13.57 -2.56 7.05
C ALA A 39 -12.15 -2.47 7.66
N ILE A 40 -12.01 -1.77 8.78
CA ILE A 40 -10.73 -1.66 9.53
C ILE A 40 -10.24 -3.03 9.98
N ASP A 41 -11.12 -3.85 10.57
CA ASP A 41 -10.77 -5.17 11.07
C ASP A 41 -10.34 -6.12 9.93
N ASN A 42 -11.01 -6.06 8.77
CA ASN A 42 -10.59 -6.81 7.59
C ASN A 42 -9.18 -6.44 7.14
N VAL A 43 -8.85 -5.14 7.04
CA VAL A 43 -7.53 -4.67 6.60
C VAL A 43 -6.43 -5.10 7.57
N ARG A 44 -6.73 -5.25 8.87
CA ARG A 44 -5.79 -5.77 9.88
C ARG A 44 -5.56 -7.28 9.80
N GLN A 45 -6.58 -8.02 9.36
CA GLN A 45 -6.54 -9.49 9.35
C GLN A 45 -5.93 -10.08 8.08
N ARG A 46 -6.04 -9.36 6.96
CA ARG A 46 -5.54 -9.85 5.67
C ARG A 46 -5.10 -8.72 4.74
N HIS A 47 -4.28 -9.09 3.77
CA HIS A 47 -3.82 -8.15 2.74
C HIS A 47 -4.91 -7.83 1.73
N PHE A 48 -4.99 -6.54 1.34
CA PHE A 48 -5.80 -6.04 0.23
C PHE A 48 -4.94 -5.20 -0.71
N ASP A 49 -5.26 -5.25 -1.99
CA ASP A 49 -4.60 -4.44 -3.01
C ASP A 49 -5.23 -3.06 -3.12
N ILE A 50 -6.52 -2.94 -2.83
CA ILE A 50 -7.30 -1.69 -2.87
C ILE A 50 -8.53 -1.80 -1.98
N VAL A 51 -8.99 -0.66 -1.45
CA VAL A 51 -10.23 -0.55 -0.67
C VAL A 51 -11.19 0.41 -1.38
N PHE A 52 -12.43 0.01 -1.55
CA PHE A 52 -13.57 0.87 -1.86
C PHE A 52 -14.35 1.12 -0.58
N LEU A 53 -14.60 2.38 -0.27
CA LEU A 53 -15.16 2.79 1.02
C LEU A 53 -16.32 3.76 0.79
N ASP A 54 -17.51 3.35 1.16
CA ASP A 54 -18.63 4.29 1.20
C ASP A 54 -18.41 5.34 2.29
N GLU A 55 -18.67 6.58 1.98
CA GLU A 55 -18.50 7.69 2.92
C GLU A 55 -19.48 7.59 4.09
N GLN A 56 -20.74 7.30 3.80
CA GLN A 56 -21.82 7.31 4.78
C GLN A 56 -22.17 5.89 5.23
N MET A 57 -21.55 5.46 6.32
CA MET A 57 -21.85 4.18 6.96
C MET A 57 -22.25 4.39 8.43
N PRO A 58 -23.12 3.52 9.00
CA PRO A 58 -23.49 3.59 10.39
C PRO A 58 -22.31 3.28 11.32
N GLY A 59 -22.23 3.98 12.44
CA GLY A 59 -21.15 3.84 13.43
C GLY A 59 -19.92 4.61 13.01
N ILE A 60 -18.86 3.91 12.57
CA ILE A 60 -17.66 4.53 12.01
C ILE A 60 -17.91 4.88 10.54
N SER A 61 -17.86 6.17 10.22
CA SER A 61 -18.01 6.67 8.84
C SER A 61 -16.84 6.21 7.95
N GLY A 62 -17.04 6.30 6.62
CA GLY A 62 -15.95 6.01 5.68
C GLY A 62 -14.73 6.89 5.86
N ILE A 63 -14.91 8.16 6.20
CA ILE A 63 -13.80 9.10 6.44
C ILE A 63 -13.02 8.70 7.70
N GLU A 64 -13.69 8.40 8.80
CA GLU A 64 -13.03 7.93 10.02
C GLU A 64 -12.29 6.60 9.79
N ALA A 65 -12.89 5.68 9.02
CA ALA A 65 -12.26 4.42 8.64
C ALA A 65 -11.03 4.67 7.74
N LEU A 66 -11.12 5.59 6.77
CA LEU A 66 -10.00 6.01 5.92
C LEU A 66 -8.81 6.49 6.75
N GLU A 67 -9.03 7.38 7.72
CA GLU A 67 -7.97 7.93 8.58
C GLU A 67 -7.23 6.81 9.33
N VAL A 68 -7.98 5.85 9.91
CA VAL A 68 -7.39 4.71 10.61
C VAL A 68 -6.60 3.83 9.63
N ILE A 69 -7.19 3.47 8.50
CA ILE A 69 -6.55 2.64 7.47
C ILE A 69 -5.27 3.30 6.96
N LYS A 70 -5.30 4.59 6.65
CA LYS A 70 -4.13 5.30 6.12
C LYS A 70 -3.02 5.50 7.14
N ARG A 71 -3.36 5.64 8.41
CA ARG A 71 -2.37 5.70 9.49
C ARG A 71 -1.62 4.37 9.64
N GLU A 72 -2.32 3.24 9.52
CA GLU A 72 -1.75 1.90 9.69
C GLU A 72 -1.14 1.37 8.37
N TYR A 73 -1.75 1.70 7.23
CA TYR A 73 -1.38 1.21 5.89
C TYR A 73 -1.30 2.38 4.88
N PRO A 74 -0.30 3.28 4.99
CA PRO A 74 -0.23 4.51 4.20
C PRO A 74 -0.20 4.29 2.69
N ASN A 75 0.33 3.16 2.23
CA ASN A 75 0.47 2.81 0.81
C ASN A 75 -0.74 2.06 0.23
N LEU A 76 -1.71 1.63 1.05
CA LEU A 76 -2.91 0.96 0.58
C LEU A 76 -3.81 1.97 -0.14
N PRO A 77 -4.11 1.79 -1.44
CA PRO A 77 -5.02 2.69 -2.15
C PRO A 77 -6.44 2.58 -1.57
N VAL A 78 -7.04 3.72 -1.25
CA VAL A 78 -8.44 3.81 -0.82
C VAL A 78 -9.19 4.71 -1.79
N VAL A 79 -10.29 4.20 -2.34
CA VAL A 79 -11.21 4.91 -3.22
C VAL A 79 -12.47 5.21 -2.42
N MET A 80 -12.81 6.47 -2.29
CA MET A 80 -14.04 6.87 -1.62
C MET A 80 -15.23 6.82 -2.60
N ILE A 81 -16.37 6.37 -2.10
CA ILE A 81 -17.65 6.39 -2.83
C ILE A 81 -18.57 7.36 -2.10
N THR A 82 -18.98 8.43 -2.76
CA THR A 82 -19.74 9.53 -2.15
C THR A 82 -21.02 9.84 -2.90
N LYS A 83 -21.96 10.52 -2.27
CA LYS A 83 -23.23 10.94 -2.88
C LYS A 83 -23.15 12.28 -3.58
N SER A 84 -22.16 13.14 -3.26
CA SER A 84 -22.07 14.49 -3.84
C SER A 84 -20.64 14.91 -4.24
N GLU A 85 -20.56 15.80 -5.23
CA GLU A 85 -19.30 16.44 -5.62
C GLU A 85 -18.82 17.48 -4.58
N GLU A 86 -19.74 18.05 -3.82
CA GLU A 86 -19.42 19.04 -2.78
C GLU A 86 -18.63 18.39 -1.64
N GLU A 87 -19.04 17.17 -1.24
CA GLU A 87 -18.31 16.37 -0.25
C GLU A 87 -16.89 16.08 -0.72
N ARG A 88 -16.70 15.67 -1.98
CA ARG A 88 -15.39 15.46 -2.59
C ARG A 88 -14.48 16.69 -2.49
N ILE A 89 -15.01 17.88 -2.76
CA ILE A 89 -14.24 19.13 -2.72
C ILE A 89 -13.79 19.46 -1.29
N MET A 90 -14.64 19.20 -0.30
CA MET A 90 -14.30 19.42 1.11
C MET A 90 -13.20 18.47 1.57
N GLU A 91 -13.24 17.21 1.17
CA GLU A 91 -12.24 16.20 1.52
C GLU A 91 -10.89 16.45 0.85
N ASP A 92 -10.88 16.87 -0.42
CA ASP A 92 -9.66 17.30 -1.11
C ASP A 92 -8.99 18.49 -0.40
N ALA A 93 -9.79 19.38 0.19
CA ALA A 93 -9.29 20.53 0.96
C ALA A 93 -8.68 20.11 2.32
N ILE A 94 -9.09 18.98 2.89
CA ILE A 94 -8.56 18.44 4.16
C ILE A 94 -7.24 17.67 3.94
N GLY A 95 -6.86 17.41 2.68
CA GLY A 95 -5.60 16.71 2.36
C GLY A 95 -5.64 15.23 2.66
N SER A 96 -6.81 14.62 2.58
CA SER A 96 -6.95 13.17 2.74
C SER A 96 -6.18 12.43 1.65
N ASN A 97 -5.44 11.39 2.03
CA ASN A 97 -4.65 10.55 1.13
C ASN A 97 -5.54 9.57 0.33
N ILE A 98 -6.60 10.09 -0.30
CA ILE A 98 -7.57 9.34 -1.10
C ILE A 98 -6.98 9.10 -2.49
N ALA A 99 -7.11 7.87 -2.96
CA ALA A 99 -6.54 7.48 -4.26
C ALA A 99 -7.45 7.86 -5.43
N ASP A 100 -8.77 7.88 -5.21
CA ASP A 100 -9.80 8.27 -6.19
C ASP A 100 -11.16 8.47 -5.52
N TYR A 101 -12.08 9.13 -6.24
CA TYR A 101 -13.47 9.30 -5.84
C TYR A 101 -14.42 8.77 -6.89
N LEU A 102 -15.48 8.09 -6.44
CA LEU A 102 -16.60 7.67 -7.28
C LEU A 102 -17.91 8.25 -6.73
N ILE A 103 -18.71 8.85 -7.60
CA ILE A 103 -19.99 9.46 -7.21
C ILE A 103 -21.12 8.48 -7.47
N LYS A 104 -21.98 8.26 -6.47
CA LYS A 104 -23.18 7.41 -6.60
C LYS A 104 -24.22 8.10 -7.54
N PRO A 105 -24.89 7.35 -8.42
CA PRO A 105 -24.83 5.90 -8.59
C PRO A 105 -23.58 5.46 -9.36
N VAL A 106 -22.82 4.51 -8.80
CA VAL A 106 -21.60 4.02 -9.43
C VAL A 106 -21.92 3.04 -10.56
N ASN A 107 -21.20 3.21 -11.68
CA ASN A 107 -21.28 2.28 -12.80
C ASN A 107 -20.17 1.22 -12.68
N PRO A 108 -20.42 -0.09 -12.94
CA PRO A 108 -19.41 -1.13 -12.88
C PRO A 108 -18.14 -0.83 -13.70
N ASN A 109 -18.28 -0.17 -14.85
CA ASN A 109 -17.11 0.22 -15.66
C ASN A 109 -16.28 1.35 -15.02
N GLN A 110 -16.90 2.28 -14.31
CA GLN A 110 -16.18 3.33 -13.57
C GLN A 110 -15.38 2.71 -12.43
N ILE A 111 -15.95 1.76 -11.69
CA ILE A 111 -15.26 1.01 -10.64
C ILE A 111 -14.06 0.28 -11.24
N LEU A 112 -14.25 -0.44 -12.35
CA LEU A 112 -13.18 -1.17 -13.02
C LEU A 112 -12.06 -0.25 -13.52
N LEU A 113 -12.42 0.92 -14.04
CA LEU A 113 -11.44 1.91 -14.52
C LEU A 113 -10.62 2.49 -13.35
N SER A 114 -11.30 2.91 -12.28
CA SER A 114 -10.66 3.39 -11.05
C SER A 114 -9.72 2.33 -10.46
N LEU A 115 -10.21 1.09 -10.35
CA LEU A 115 -9.44 -0.06 -9.89
C LEU A 115 -8.14 -0.22 -10.69
N LYS A 116 -8.23 -0.34 -12.02
CA LYS A 116 -7.07 -0.53 -12.89
C LYS A 116 -6.06 0.60 -12.75
N ARG A 117 -6.52 1.85 -12.78
CA ARG A 117 -5.66 3.04 -12.64
C ARG A 117 -4.90 3.05 -11.31
N ASN A 118 -5.58 2.72 -10.23
CA ASN A 118 -4.97 2.73 -8.90
C ASN A 118 -3.99 1.57 -8.69
N LEU A 119 -4.29 0.39 -9.23
CA LEU A 119 -3.35 -0.75 -9.21
C LEU A 119 -2.10 -0.47 -10.06
N GLU A 120 -2.26 0.15 -11.23
CA GLU A 120 -1.12 0.55 -12.07
C GLU A 120 -0.25 1.61 -11.39
N ASN A 121 -0.88 2.63 -10.77
CA ASN A 121 -0.17 3.64 -10.00
C ASN A 121 0.58 3.06 -8.78
N LYS A 122 -0.01 2.07 -8.10
CA LYS A 122 0.66 1.33 -7.02
C LYS A 122 1.88 0.62 -7.56
N LYS A 123 1.74 -0.15 -8.64
CA LYS A 123 2.84 -0.87 -9.28
C LYS A 123 3.99 0.05 -9.69
N LEU A 124 3.69 1.18 -10.35
CA LEU A 124 4.70 2.17 -10.75
C LEU A 124 5.44 2.79 -9.55
N ARG A 125 4.75 3.02 -8.42
CA ARG A 125 5.39 3.50 -7.19
C ARG A 125 6.32 2.44 -6.60
N ASP A 126 5.87 1.20 -6.55
CA ASP A 126 6.66 0.08 -6.03
C ASP A 126 7.90 -0.15 -6.91
N GLU A 127 7.76 -0.10 -8.24
CA GLU A 127 8.89 -0.21 -9.18
C GLU A 127 9.90 0.94 -9.01
N LYS A 128 9.43 2.19 -8.84
CA LYS A 128 10.32 3.34 -8.59
C LYS A 128 11.05 3.22 -7.27
N SER A 129 10.38 2.76 -6.22
CA SER A 129 10.98 2.50 -4.91
C SER A 129 12.04 1.42 -5.03
N THR A 130 11.73 0.30 -5.67
CA THR A 130 12.67 -0.80 -5.91
C THR A 130 13.91 -0.34 -6.69
N MET A 131 13.74 0.44 -7.76
CA MET A 131 14.86 1.02 -8.52
C MET A 131 15.72 1.94 -7.65
N GLY A 132 15.11 2.77 -6.82
CA GLY A 132 15.80 3.64 -5.89
C GLY A 132 16.68 2.85 -4.92
N TYR A 133 16.13 1.84 -4.27
CA TYR A 133 16.89 0.95 -3.37
C TYR A 133 18.00 0.19 -4.11
N GLN A 134 17.76 -0.32 -5.33
CA GLN A 134 18.80 -0.98 -6.11
C GLN A 134 19.97 -0.06 -6.46
N GLN A 135 19.71 1.21 -6.78
CA GLN A 135 20.77 2.18 -7.04
C GLN A 135 21.58 2.48 -5.77
N GLU A 136 20.93 2.66 -4.64
CA GLU A 136 21.58 2.87 -3.36
C GLU A 136 22.40 1.63 -2.93
N PHE A 137 21.86 0.42 -3.10
CA PHE A 137 22.58 -0.82 -2.81
C PHE A 137 23.81 -1.02 -3.71
N ARG A 138 23.73 -0.65 -5.01
CA ARG A 138 24.92 -0.68 -5.88
C ARG A 138 26.00 0.27 -5.40
N LYS A 139 25.63 1.46 -4.94
CA LYS A 139 26.57 2.42 -4.38
C LYS A 139 27.25 1.85 -3.14
N ILE A 140 26.49 1.27 -2.22
CA ILE A 140 27.00 0.61 -1.03
C ILE A 140 27.96 -0.54 -1.38
N SER A 141 27.60 -1.40 -2.34
CA SER A 141 28.46 -2.49 -2.78
C SER A 141 29.78 -1.98 -3.36
N MET A 142 29.79 -0.81 -4.03
CA MET A 142 31.02 -0.18 -4.47
C MET A 142 31.83 0.35 -3.29
N ASP A 143 31.21 0.96 -2.31
CA ASP A 143 31.85 1.49 -1.11
C ASP A 143 32.44 0.35 -0.26
N LEU A 144 31.75 -0.77 -0.09
CA LEU A 144 32.25 -1.96 0.61
C LEU A 144 33.50 -2.55 -0.04
N ASN A 145 33.66 -2.43 -1.37
CA ASN A 145 34.87 -2.86 -2.07
C ASN A 145 36.05 -1.91 -1.94
N ASN A 146 35.87 -0.70 -1.41
CA ASN A 146 36.85 0.36 -1.34
C ASN A 146 37.62 0.45 -0.01
N ASN A 147 37.73 -0.61 0.79
CA ASN A 147 38.41 -0.61 2.09
C ASN A 147 37.97 0.53 3.02
N LEU A 148 36.72 0.54 3.40
CA LEU A 148 36.14 1.48 4.34
C LEU A 148 36.95 1.49 5.66
N ASN A 149 37.20 2.66 6.23
CA ASN A 149 37.67 2.75 7.61
C ASN A 149 36.51 2.41 8.59
N PHE A 150 36.84 2.27 9.87
CA PHE A 150 35.85 1.85 10.89
C PHE A 150 34.64 2.78 10.99
N ASP A 151 34.85 4.10 10.94
CA ASP A 151 33.76 5.09 11.06
C ASP A 151 32.83 5.06 9.83
N GLU A 152 33.42 4.99 8.64
CA GLU A 152 32.65 4.82 7.38
C GLU A 152 31.85 3.53 7.37
N TRP A 153 32.42 2.44 7.89
CA TRP A 153 31.70 1.17 8.03
C TRP A 153 30.52 1.28 9.02
N VAL A 154 30.72 1.94 10.17
CA VAL A 154 29.66 2.17 11.17
C VAL A 154 28.50 2.96 10.57
N ASP A 155 28.76 4.00 9.79
CA ASP A 155 27.74 4.81 9.16
C ASP A 155 26.98 4.05 8.05
N LEU A 156 27.70 3.24 7.29
CA LEU A 156 27.09 2.32 6.32
C LEU A 156 26.14 1.33 7.01
N TYR A 157 26.60 0.69 8.09
CA TYR A 157 25.81 -0.30 8.81
C TYR A 157 24.54 0.31 9.45
N LYS A 158 24.64 1.53 10.02
CA LYS A 158 23.47 2.29 10.51
C LYS A 158 22.43 2.53 9.41
N ASN A 159 22.87 2.85 8.19
CA ASN A 159 21.97 3.04 7.05
C ASN A 159 21.27 1.72 6.66
N LEU A 160 22.00 0.60 6.63
CA LEU A 160 21.41 -0.72 6.34
C LEU A 160 20.36 -1.11 7.40
N VAL A 161 20.63 -0.88 8.68
CA VAL A 161 19.65 -1.14 9.76
C VAL A 161 18.42 -0.24 9.66
N ARG A 162 18.62 1.05 9.34
CA ARG A 162 17.49 1.97 9.13
C ARG A 162 16.59 1.50 7.98
N TRP A 163 17.17 1.09 6.86
CA TRP A 163 16.40 0.58 5.73
C TRP A 163 15.69 -0.74 6.04
N GLU A 164 16.31 -1.62 6.83
CA GLU A 164 15.63 -2.83 7.30
C GLU A 164 14.35 -2.51 8.08
N LEU A 165 14.40 -1.51 8.97
CA LEU A 165 13.24 -1.06 9.72
C LEU A 165 12.16 -0.44 8.81
N GLU A 166 12.56 0.33 7.82
CA GLU A 166 11.64 0.91 6.82
C GLU A 166 10.99 -0.17 5.95
N LEU A 167 11.77 -1.19 5.54
CA LEU A 167 11.32 -2.27 4.68
C LEU A 167 10.58 -3.40 5.43
N GLN A 168 10.62 -3.45 6.75
CA GLN A 168 9.82 -4.43 7.52
C GLN A 168 8.32 -4.33 7.22
N LYS A 169 7.84 -3.14 6.86
CA LYS A 169 6.45 -2.87 6.46
C LYS A 169 6.20 -3.11 4.96
N SER A 170 7.23 -3.39 4.18
CA SER A 170 7.12 -3.66 2.75
C SER A 170 6.74 -5.12 2.50
N THR A 171 5.94 -5.36 1.49
CA THR A 171 5.62 -6.70 0.98
C THR A 171 6.60 -7.17 -0.11
N ASP A 172 7.58 -6.34 -0.47
CA ASP A 172 8.55 -6.65 -1.53
C ASP A 172 9.69 -7.56 -1.00
N GLU A 173 9.51 -8.85 -1.20
CA GLU A 173 10.49 -9.88 -0.81
C GLU A 173 11.81 -9.76 -1.59
N GLY A 174 11.79 -9.21 -2.80
CA GLY A 174 13.00 -8.98 -3.60
C GLY A 174 13.91 -7.96 -2.95
N ILE A 175 13.37 -6.83 -2.49
CA ILE A 175 14.13 -5.80 -1.77
C ILE A 175 14.66 -6.33 -0.44
N LYS A 176 13.85 -7.08 0.30
CA LYS A 176 14.27 -7.70 1.57
C LYS A 176 15.43 -8.67 1.38
N GLY A 177 15.41 -9.47 0.30
CA GLY A 177 16.51 -10.37 -0.06
C GLY A 177 17.82 -9.61 -0.33
N ILE A 178 17.78 -8.57 -1.16
CA ILE A 178 18.94 -7.73 -1.48
C ILE A 178 19.51 -7.11 -0.21
N LEU A 179 18.67 -6.59 0.69
CA LEU A 179 19.12 -5.99 1.95
C LEU A 179 19.78 -7.02 2.87
N ALA A 180 19.25 -8.23 2.95
CA ALA A 180 19.83 -9.31 3.75
C ALA A 180 21.24 -9.68 3.25
N ASP A 181 21.41 -9.80 1.93
CA ASP A 181 22.71 -10.07 1.30
C ASP A 181 23.74 -8.98 1.60
N GLN A 182 23.35 -7.71 1.50
CA GLN A 182 24.23 -6.57 1.81
C GLN A 182 24.64 -6.53 3.29
N LYS A 183 23.72 -6.83 4.20
CA LYS A 183 24.05 -6.94 5.64
C LYS A 183 25.03 -8.07 5.91
N GLN A 184 24.86 -9.21 5.25
CA GLN A 184 25.76 -10.35 5.39
C GLN A 184 27.17 -10.00 4.88
N GLU A 185 27.26 -9.32 3.75
CA GLU A 185 28.52 -8.86 3.18
C GLU A 185 29.23 -7.84 4.11
N ALA A 186 28.49 -6.85 4.61
CA ALA A 186 29.02 -5.87 5.57
C ALA A 186 29.54 -6.53 6.85
N ASN A 187 28.81 -7.51 7.41
CA ASN A 187 29.25 -8.26 8.58
C ASN A 187 30.51 -9.09 8.30
N THR A 188 30.61 -9.69 7.11
CA THR A 188 31.78 -10.47 6.72
C THR A 188 33.04 -9.59 6.62
N GLN A 189 32.88 -8.37 6.12
CA GLN A 189 33.99 -7.42 6.06
C GLN A 189 34.40 -6.92 7.45
N PHE A 190 33.42 -6.64 8.34
CA PHE A 190 33.72 -6.24 9.72
C PHE A 190 34.56 -7.28 10.47
N THR A 191 34.30 -8.57 10.27
CA THR A 191 35.08 -9.65 10.89
C THR A 191 36.55 -9.63 10.49
N ARG A 192 36.95 -8.88 9.44
CA ARG A 192 38.33 -8.71 9.04
C ARG A 192 39.03 -7.58 9.79
N TYR A 193 38.30 -6.73 10.53
CA TYR A 193 38.81 -5.63 11.32
C TYR A 193 39.01 -5.96 12.82
N ILE A 194 38.41 -7.12 13.26
CA ILE A 194 38.58 -7.69 14.60
C ILE A 194 39.62 -8.80 14.54
#